data_1929b90ac0b7a1cee0a00cc26dceae6e
#
_entry.id   1929b90ac0b7a1cee0a00cc26dceae6e
#
_cell.length_a   1.000
_cell.length_b   1.000
_cell.length_c   1.000
_cell.angle_alpha   90.00
_cell.angle_beta   90.00
_cell.angle_gamma   90.00
#
_symmetry.space_group_name_H-M   'P 1'
#
loop_
_entity.id
_entity.type
_entity.pdbx_description
1 polymer ?
#
loop_
_entity_poly.entity_id
_entity_poly.type
_entity_poly.pdbx_seq_one_letter_code
_entity_poly.pdbx_strand_id
1 'polypeptide(L)'
;TTYQKFKKLNIRHSAIGLEQSDTDVTYYCTPRDAAIIGWAGVDGIHYCTIPEFGEMIFAVSPMNFGDCVHPIAHSFEDLLRLLLSCGSMDALEQCYAWDEEQFKAFLIDCPATEEQQSVLDVLRTEFRLVPLEDAFAYVKKLQAEFDLSQIPYTEEYYDPDMNAAAPVRAEEWKVTYDGGFWRNEGNAGIEIPIQKSFCWGEEKWYIPAVYICDKGLVIDYCKQADPVQVKAFIDKWDLLNEGNNHYTKEQQEQIEREHPLHTSFKGRVTLNGYKLQSDHSCGLPWIPESCLADGLRRETEAIQIMEHYGLDVSLAWYMQRSSYRWGEVNGLDIQSLTVRMERQRENIAGQHFQTPTVGESISLTHPMTGKI
;
A
#
# COMPACT_ATOMS: atom_id res chain seq x y z
N THR A 1 22.57 -20.59 16.28
CA THR A 1 22.39 -19.16 16.52
C THR A 1 20.99 -18.87 17.10
N THR A 2 20.81 -17.70 17.71
CA THR A 2 19.53 -17.23 18.24
C THR A 2 18.47 -17.20 17.14
N TYR A 3 18.82 -16.74 15.94
CA TYR A 3 17.95 -16.73 14.76
C TYR A 3 17.47 -18.13 14.36
N GLN A 4 18.37 -19.15 14.34
CA GLN A 4 17.97 -20.52 14.01
C GLN A 4 17.02 -21.13 15.04
N LYS A 5 17.15 -20.75 16.31
CA LYS A 5 16.18 -21.14 17.35
C LYS A 5 14.83 -20.45 17.10
N PHE A 6 14.84 -19.15 16.78
CA PHE A 6 13.65 -18.37 16.47
C PHE A 6 12.84 -18.95 15.29
N LYS A 7 13.50 -19.27 14.16
CA LYS A 7 12.82 -19.90 13.00
C LYS A 7 12.07 -21.19 13.33
N LYS A 8 12.51 -21.92 14.36
CA LYS A 8 11.91 -23.21 14.75
C LYS A 8 10.78 -23.08 15.77
N LEU A 9 10.52 -21.89 16.28
CA LEU A 9 9.41 -21.68 17.21
C LEU A 9 8.07 -21.88 16.51
N ASN A 10 7.16 -22.54 17.18
CA ASN A 10 5.78 -22.68 16.71
C ASN A 10 4.96 -21.44 17.09
N ILE A 11 5.24 -20.32 16.44
CA ILE A 11 4.57 -19.02 16.62
C ILE A 11 4.15 -18.47 15.27
N ARG A 12 3.23 -17.53 15.26
CA ARG A 12 2.87 -16.77 14.05
C ARG A 12 3.81 -15.59 13.87
N HIS A 13 4.93 -15.81 13.18
CA HIS A 13 5.98 -14.80 12.95
C HIS A 13 5.44 -13.53 12.25
N SER A 14 4.45 -13.66 11.35
CA SER A 14 3.82 -12.53 10.69
C SER A 14 3.06 -11.59 11.65
N ALA A 15 2.62 -12.07 12.81
CA ALA A 15 1.92 -11.22 13.79
C ALA A 15 2.81 -10.08 14.32
N ILE A 16 4.11 -10.31 14.43
CA ILE A 16 5.09 -9.31 14.88
C ILE A 16 5.83 -8.62 13.73
N GLY A 17 5.36 -8.78 12.48
CA GLY A 17 5.97 -8.17 11.29
C GLY A 17 7.32 -8.80 10.91
N LEU A 18 7.58 -10.06 11.26
CA LEU A 18 8.82 -10.79 10.93
C LEU A 18 8.51 -12.14 10.29
N GLU A 19 7.69 -12.12 9.24
CA GLU A 19 7.25 -13.30 8.51
C GLU A 19 8.44 -14.07 7.95
N GLN A 20 8.43 -15.39 8.14
CA GLN A 20 9.44 -16.29 7.61
C GLN A 20 8.98 -16.81 6.24
N SER A 21 9.77 -16.53 5.22
CA SER A 21 9.53 -17.02 3.86
C SER A 21 10.83 -17.61 3.30
N ASP A 22 10.70 -18.67 2.52
CA ASP A 22 11.82 -19.26 1.78
C ASP A 22 11.97 -18.64 0.38
N THR A 23 11.46 -17.42 0.16
CA THR A 23 11.61 -16.73 -1.13
C THR A 23 13.00 -16.09 -1.23
N ASP A 24 13.67 -16.32 -2.37
CA ASP A 24 14.92 -15.67 -2.75
C ASP A 24 14.70 -14.34 -3.50
N VAL A 25 13.53 -13.71 -3.32
CA VAL A 25 13.21 -12.45 -3.98
C VAL A 25 14.05 -11.33 -3.37
N THR A 26 14.78 -10.62 -4.21
CA THR A 26 15.52 -9.41 -3.84
C THR A 26 14.93 -8.20 -4.55
N TYR A 27 15.04 -7.02 -3.94
CA TYR A 27 14.67 -5.74 -4.54
C TYR A 27 15.92 -5.00 -4.99
N TYR A 28 15.79 -4.04 -5.88
CA TYR A 28 16.89 -3.22 -6.37
C TYR A 28 17.77 -2.62 -5.24
N CYS A 29 17.14 -2.31 -4.10
CA CYS A 29 17.81 -1.75 -2.91
C CYS A 29 18.22 -2.80 -1.87
N THR A 30 17.97 -4.09 -2.11
CA THR A 30 18.48 -5.14 -1.22
C THR A 30 20.00 -5.14 -1.29
N PRO A 31 20.73 -4.99 -0.16
CA PRO A 31 22.19 -4.99 -0.17
C PRO A 31 22.75 -6.30 -0.77
N ARG A 32 23.91 -6.16 -1.43
CA ARG A 32 24.58 -7.31 -2.05
C ARG A 32 24.91 -8.37 -0.98
N ASP A 33 24.68 -9.62 -1.32
CA ASP A 33 24.93 -10.77 -0.45
C ASP A 33 24.19 -10.75 0.90
N ALA A 34 23.16 -9.90 1.02
CA ALA A 34 22.35 -9.82 2.22
C ALA A 34 21.59 -11.14 2.47
N ALA A 35 21.59 -11.59 3.72
CA ALA A 35 20.79 -12.73 4.14
C ALA A 35 19.48 -12.25 4.77
N ILE A 36 18.36 -12.47 4.08
CA ILE A 36 17.03 -12.06 4.54
C ILE A 36 16.63 -12.91 5.75
N ILE A 37 16.21 -12.27 6.83
CA ILE A 37 15.80 -12.89 8.08
C ILE A 37 14.30 -12.83 8.34
N GLY A 38 13.55 -12.07 7.55
CA GLY A 38 12.09 -11.98 7.62
C GLY A 38 11.52 -10.84 6.80
N TRP A 39 10.19 -10.86 6.65
CA TRP A 39 9.40 -9.93 5.83
C TRP A 39 8.33 -9.26 6.67
N ALA A 40 8.03 -8.00 6.38
CA ALA A 40 6.88 -7.30 6.99
C ALA A 40 5.53 -7.78 6.43
N GLY A 41 5.52 -8.38 5.24
CA GLY A 41 4.31 -8.83 4.54
C GLY A 41 3.62 -7.75 3.71
N VAL A 42 4.18 -6.53 3.65
CA VAL A 42 3.68 -5.41 2.85
C VAL A 42 4.84 -4.72 2.13
N ASP A 43 4.57 -4.11 0.97
CA ASP A 43 5.44 -3.19 0.22
C ASP A 43 6.87 -3.69 -0.05
N GLY A 44 7.09 -5.00 0.02
CA GLY A 44 8.41 -5.60 -0.13
C GLY A 44 9.38 -5.30 1.02
N ILE A 45 8.91 -4.73 2.12
CA ILE A 45 9.71 -4.44 3.31
C ILE A 45 10.24 -5.76 3.89
N HIS A 46 11.55 -5.81 4.06
CA HIS A 46 12.23 -6.98 4.61
C HIS A 46 13.38 -6.60 5.52
N TYR A 47 13.84 -7.58 6.28
CA TYR A 47 14.92 -7.42 7.25
C TYR A 47 16.04 -8.37 6.90
N CYS A 48 17.27 -7.92 7.00
CA CYS A 48 18.42 -8.70 6.59
C CYS A 48 19.65 -8.46 7.48
N THR A 49 20.62 -9.37 7.36
CA THR A 49 22.01 -9.14 7.75
C THR A 49 22.86 -8.96 6.51
N ILE A 50 23.90 -8.13 6.60
CA ILE A 50 24.87 -7.89 5.53
C ILE A 50 26.21 -8.47 5.99
N PRO A 51 26.88 -9.33 5.22
CA PRO A 51 28.09 -10.06 5.68
C PRO A 51 29.20 -9.15 6.23
N GLU A 52 29.37 -7.97 5.63
CA GLU A 52 30.39 -7.00 6.03
C GLU A 52 30.17 -6.42 7.42
N PHE A 53 28.93 -6.44 7.93
CA PHE A 53 28.53 -5.88 9.22
C PHE A 53 28.17 -6.94 10.26
N GLY A 54 28.46 -8.21 9.97
CA GLY A 54 28.33 -9.32 10.91
C GLY A 54 26.88 -9.63 11.30
N GLU A 55 26.55 -9.49 12.60
CA GLU A 55 25.20 -9.82 13.11
C GLU A 55 24.22 -8.63 13.11
N MET A 56 24.65 -7.46 12.62
CA MET A 56 23.81 -6.27 12.57
C MET A 56 22.61 -6.50 11.66
N ILE A 57 21.45 -6.06 12.13
CA ILE A 57 20.17 -6.18 11.41
C ILE A 57 19.80 -4.86 10.76
N PHE A 58 19.38 -4.93 9.50
CA PHE A 58 18.92 -3.80 8.71
C PHE A 58 17.47 -3.99 8.31
N ALA A 59 16.70 -2.90 8.31
CA ALA A 59 15.44 -2.80 7.62
C ALA A 59 15.68 -2.32 6.20
N VAL A 60 15.01 -2.93 5.23
CA VAL A 60 15.03 -2.55 3.82
C VAL A 60 13.61 -2.23 3.40
N SER A 61 13.38 -0.97 3.01
CA SER A 61 12.08 -0.41 2.66
C SER A 61 12.11 0.07 1.20
N PRO A 62 11.78 -0.79 0.22
CA PRO A 62 11.95 -0.50 -1.21
C PRO A 62 11.19 0.74 -1.71
N MET A 63 10.12 1.14 -1.02
CA MET A 63 9.32 2.32 -1.39
C MET A 63 9.98 3.65 -0.96
N ASN A 64 11.03 3.62 -0.15
CA ASN A 64 11.77 4.81 0.30
C ASN A 64 12.91 5.12 -0.67
N PHE A 65 12.60 5.64 -1.82
CA PHE A 65 13.58 5.92 -2.87
C PHE A 65 14.71 6.84 -2.37
N GLY A 66 15.96 6.35 -2.48
CA GLY A 66 17.15 7.07 -2.05
C GLY A 66 17.53 6.88 -0.58
N ASP A 67 16.64 6.32 0.25
CA ASP A 67 16.86 6.09 1.69
C ASP A 67 16.25 4.77 2.16
N CYS A 68 16.58 3.68 1.45
CA CYS A 68 15.89 2.40 1.56
C CYS A 68 16.39 1.51 2.70
N VAL A 69 17.61 1.71 3.22
CA VAL A 69 18.26 0.74 4.13
C VAL A 69 18.76 1.41 5.39
N HIS A 70 18.27 0.95 6.54
CA HIS A 70 18.63 1.49 7.85
C HIS A 70 19.00 0.39 8.84
N PRO A 71 20.08 0.54 9.65
CA PRO A 71 20.37 -0.37 10.74
C PRO A 71 19.34 -0.20 11.86
N ILE A 72 18.87 -1.32 12.41
CA ILE A 72 17.87 -1.34 13.48
C ILE A 72 18.32 -2.07 14.74
N ALA A 73 19.25 -3.03 14.64
CA ALA A 73 19.79 -3.71 15.80
C ALA A 73 21.23 -4.18 15.58
N HIS A 74 22.05 -4.22 16.64
CA HIS A 74 23.42 -4.75 16.57
C HIS A 74 23.48 -6.28 16.42
N SER A 75 22.41 -6.97 16.83
CA SER A 75 22.31 -8.42 16.77
C SER A 75 20.85 -8.88 16.70
N PHE A 76 20.64 -10.14 16.33
CA PHE A 76 19.29 -10.72 16.36
C PHE A 76 18.73 -10.82 17.80
N GLU A 77 19.57 -10.94 18.82
CA GLU A 77 19.14 -10.90 20.22
C GLU A 77 18.63 -9.51 20.62
N ASP A 78 19.33 -8.46 20.23
CA ASP A 78 18.87 -7.08 20.44
C ASP A 78 17.58 -6.79 19.68
N LEU A 79 17.42 -7.32 18.45
CA LEU A 79 16.16 -7.21 17.71
C LEU A 79 15.00 -7.83 18.50
N LEU A 80 15.18 -9.01 19.09
CA LEU A 80 14.13 -9.61 19.92
C LEU A 80 13.81 -8.78 21.16
N ARG A 81 14.81 -8.15 21.78
CA ARG A 81 14.62 -7.24 22.92
C ARG A 81 13.86 -5.96 22.51
N LEU A 82 14.16 -5.44 21.33
CA LEU A 82 13.42 -4.31 20.73
C LEU A 82 11.96 -4.67 20.45
N LEU A 83 11.70 -5.86 19.88
CA LEU A 83 10.33 -6.37 19.68
C LEU A 83 9.56 -6.46 21.00
N LEU A 84 10.21 -6.89 22.10
CA LEU A 84 9.57 -6.90 23.43
C LEU A 84 9.22 -5.50 23.94
N SER A 85 9.91 -4.46 23.47
CA SER A 85 9.63 -3.05 23.83
C SER A 85 8.59 -2.41 22.94
N CYS A 86 8.57 -2.76 21.64
CA CYS A 86 7.78 -2.07 20.61
C CYS A 86 6.50 -2.82 20.20
N GLY A 87 6.39 -4.11 20.51
CA GLY A 87 5.24 -4.93 20.13
C GLY A 87 5.34 -5.58 18.75
N SER A 88 5.88 -4.88 17.76
CA SER A 88 6.09 -5.36 16.38
C SER A 88 7.30 -4.70 15.72
N MET A 89 7.59 -5.09 14.48
CA MET A 89 8.63 -4.48 13.66
C MET A 89 8.25 -3.09 13.13
N ASP A 90 6.97 -2.72 13.12
CA ASP A 90 6.46 -1.53 12.44
C ASP A 90 7.12 -0.24 12.95
N ALA A 91 7.17 -0.06 14.29
CA ALA A 91 7.84 1.10 14.88
C ALA A 91 9.36 1.13 14.62
N LEU A 92 9.98 -0.04 14.54
CA LEU A 92 11.44 -0.16 14.32
C LEU A 92 11.80 0.18 12.87
N GLU A 93 10.98 -0.23 11.93
CA GLU A 93 11.17 0.05 10.51
C GLU A 93 11.03 1.54 10.22
N GLN A 94 10.03 2.22 10.82
CA GLN A 94 9.78 3.64 10.64
C GLN A 94 10.67 4.56 11.51
N CYS A 95 11.39 4.02 12.47
CA CYS A 95 12.18 4.80 13.45
C CYS A 95 13.17 5.76 12.79
N TYR A 96 13.71 5.45 11.59
CA TYR A 96 14.66 6.32 10.90
C TYR A 96 14.07 7.72 10.61
N ALA A 97 12.79 7.78 10.22
CA ALA A 97 12.09 9.00 9.84
C ALA A 97 11.44 9.74 11.03
N TRP A 98 11.26 9.07 12.17
CA TRP A 98 10.54 9.62 13.31
C TRP A 98 11.43 10.31 14.34
N ASP A 99 10.86 11.30 15.03
CA ASP A 99 11.38 11.81 16.28
C ASP A 99 10.85 10.99 17.48
N GLU A 100 11.31 11.32 18.68
CA GLU A 100 10.95 10.57 19.91
C GLU A 100 9.46 10.69 20.25
N GLU A 101 8.86 11.85 19.99
CA GLU A 101 7.45 12.11 20.28
C GLU A 101 6.55 11.27 19.35
N GLN A 102 6.87 11.23 18.06
CA GLN A 102 6.20 10.42 17.06
C GLN A 102 6.30 8.92 17.36
N PHE A 103 7.49 8.46 17.70
CA PHE A 103 7.72 7.05 18.06
C PHE A 103 6.88 6.65 19.28
N LYS A 104 6.87 7.48 20.33
CA LYS A 104 6.07 7.22 21.54
C LYS A 104 4.57 7.30 21.27
N ALA A 105 4.13 8.28 20.47
CA ALA A 105 2.73 8.40 20.07
C ALA A 105 2.27 7.14 19.32
N PHE A 106 3.05 6.64 18.36
CA PHE A 106 2.74 5.42 17.64
C PHE A 106 2.55 4.22 18.59
N LEU A 107 3.44 4.02 19.56
CA LEU A 107 3.33 2.90 20.50
C LEU A 107 2.09 3.01 21.41
N ILE A 108 1.61 4.23 21.68
CA ILE A 108 0.39 4.47 22.45
C ILE A 108 -0.84 4.18 21.58
N ASP A 109 -0.86 4.66 20.35
CA ASP A 109 -1.99 4.56 19.43
C ASP A 109 -2.15 3.17 18.82
N CYS A 110 -1.04 2.43 18.70
CA CYS A 110 -0.98 1.09 18.15
C CYS A 110 -0.43 0.08 19.19
N PRO A 111 -1.14 -0.17 20.30
CA PRO A 111 -0.67 -1.12 21.31
C PRO A 111 -0.67 -2.55 20.74
N ALA A 112 0.23 -3.37 21.26
CA ALA A 112 0.32 -4.78 20.86
C ALA A 112 -1.03 -5.50 21.03
N THR A 113 -1.49 -6.16 19.98
CA THR A 113 -2.70 -6.99 19.98
C THR A 113 -2.52 -8.22 20.88
N GLU A 114 -3.61 -8.90 21.23
CA GLU A 114 -3.56 -10.15 22.01
C GLU A 114 -2.68 -11.22 21.32
N GLU A 115 -2.76 -11.30 19.98
CA GLU A 115 -1.96 -12.23 19.18
C GLU A 115 -0.46 -11.88 19.25
N GLN A 116 -0.12 -10.61 19.06
CA GLN A 116 1.25 -10.11 19.21
C GLN A 116 1.78 -10.36 20.60
N GLN A 117 1.00 -10.05 21.63
CA GLN A 117 1.39 -10.26 23.02
C GLN A 117 1.67 -11.75 23.31
N SER A 118 0.85 -12.65 22.78
CA SER A 118 1.07 -14.10 22.89
C SER A 118 2.42 -14.51 22.29
N VAL A 119 2.78 -13.98 21.12
CA VAL A 119 4.07 -14.25 20.49
C VAL A 119 5.23 -13.69 21.32
N LEU A 120 5.10 -12.44 21.79
CA LEU A 120 6.13 -11.78 22.60
C LEU A 120 6.39 -12.51 23.93
N ASP A 121 5.37 -13.08 24.56
CA ASP A 121 5.50 -13.84 25.79
C ASP A 121 6.26 -15.17 25.57
N VAL A 122 6.05 -15.81 24.41
CA VAL A 122 6.87 -16.97 24.00
C VAL A 122 8.32 -16.54 23.81
N LEU A 123 8.57 -15.42 23.10
CA LEU A 123 9.95 -14.93 22.89
C LEU A 123 10.64 -14.61 24.22
N ARG A 124 9.95 -13.91 25.12
CA ARG A 124 10.47 -13.58 26.46
C ARG A 124 10.87 -14.82 27.22
N THR A 125 10.04 -15.86 27.19
CA THR A 125 10.25 -17.10 27.94
C THR A 125 11.37 -17.95 27.31
N GLU A 126 11.31 -18.17 26.00
CA GLU A 126 12.21 -19.06 25.27
C GLU A 126 13.66 -18.55 25.23
N PHE A 127 13.83 -17.24 25.13
CA PHE A 127 15.14 -16.59 25.05
C PHE A 127 15.57 -15.96 26.38
N ARG A 128 14.70 -15.90 27.40
CA ARG A 128 14.94 -15.28 28.70
C ARG A 128 15.37 -13.81 28.59
N LEU A 129 14.73 -13.08 27.69
CA LEU A 129 15.08 -11.71 27.36
C LEU A 129 14.29 -10.72 28.22
N VAL A 130 14.94 -9.57 28.43
CA VAL A 130 14.34 -8.38 29.04
C VAL A 130 14.21 -7.31 27.94
N PRO A 131 13.06 -6.62 27.85
CA PRO A 131 12.89 -5.48 26.92
C PRO A 131 14.01 -4.45 27.08
N LEU A 132 14.32 -3.70 26.03
CA LEU A 132 15.18 -2.54 26.13
C LEU A 132 14.39 -1.38 26.78
N GLU A 133 15.03 -0.68 27.72
CA GLU A 133 14.37 0.43 28.44
C GLU A 133 14.02 1.60 27.49
N ASP A 134 14.90 1.89 26.53
CA ASP A 134 14.72 2.97 25.57
C ASP A 134 15.05 2.46 24.15
N ALA A 135 14.02 1.92 23.50
CA ALA A 135 14.14 1.38 22.14
C ALA A 135 14.46 2.49 21.12
N PHE A 136 13.84 3.68 21.27
CA PHE A 136 14.07 4.81 20.37
C PHE A 136 15.52 5.29 20.42
N ALA A 137 16.02 5.59 21.63
CA ALA A 137 17.39 6.05 21.79
C ALA A 137 18.41 5.01 21.31
N TYR A 138 18.14 3.71 21.52
CA TYR A 138 18.98 2.63 21.02
C TYR A 138 19.10 2.67 19.49
N VAL A 139 17.96 2.69 18.78
CA VAL A 139 17.94 2.65 17.30
C VAL A 139 18.54 3.94 16.73
N LYS A 140 18.16 5.12 17.26
CA LYS A 140 18.71 6.40 16.80
C LYS A 140 20.22 6.52 17.00
N LYS A 141 20.72 6.03 18.11
CA LYS A 141 22.16 5.99 18.35
C LYS A 141 22.87 5.11 17.32
N LEU A 142 22.34 3.90 17.08
CA LEU A 142 22.89 2.99 16.07
C LEU A 142 22.89 3.64 14.68
N GLN A 143 21.80 4.29 14.28
CA GLN A 143 21.67 4.97 13.00
C GLN A 143 22.64 6.17 12.87
N ALA A 144 22.83 6.93 13.94
CA ALA A 144 23.75 8.07 13.96
C ALA A 144 25.23 7.67 13.92
N GLU A 145 25.57 6.50 14.45
CA GLU A 145 26.94 5.97 14.46
C GLU A 145 27.28 5.18 13.18
N PHE A 146 26.28 4.80 12.38
CA PHE A 146 26.48 3.99 11.18
C PHE A 146 26.65 4.86 9.93
N ASP A 147 27.68 4.56 9.14
CA ASP A 147 27.91 5.21 7.86
C ASP A 147 27.17 4.47 6.73
N LEU A 148 26.03 4.99 6.33
CA LEU A 148 25.19 4.41 5.29
C LEU A 148 25.89 4.27 3.93
N SER A 149 26.94 5.06 3.66
CA SER A 149 27.72 4.97 2.42
C SER A 149 28.51 3.67 2.29
N GLN A 150 28.68 2.94 3.39
CA GLN A 150 29.38 1.65 3.41
C GLN A 150 28.48 0.46 3.01
N ILE A 151 27.17 0.67 2.85
CA ILE A 151 26.25 -0.41 2.44
C ILE A 151 26.61 -0.86 1.02
N PRO A 152 26.94 -2.15 0.81
CA PRO A 152 27.27 -2.67 -0.51
C PRO A 152 25.99 -2.94 -1.30
N TYR A 153 25.69 -2.08 -2.24
CA TYR A 153 24.58 -2.31 -3.16
C TYR A 153 25.02 -3.11 -4.41
N THR A 154 24.06 -3.63 -5.13
CA THR A 154 24.27 -4.22 -6.46
C THR A 154 24.46 -3.14 -7.52
N GLU A 155 24.93 -3.52 -8.72
CA GLU A 155 25.02 -2.58 -9.84
C GLU A 155 23.65 -1.99 -10.21
N GLU A 156 22.59 -2.76 -10.02
CA GLU A 156 21.22 -2.36 -10.24
C GLU A 156 20.80 -1.14 -9.38
N TYR A 157 21.27 -1.05 -8.14
CA TYR A 157 21.00 0.12 -7.28
C TYR A 157 21.64 1.41 -7.81
N TYR A 158 22.86 1.29 -8.41
CA TYR A 158 23.60 2.42 -8.97
C TYR A 158 23.24 2.72 -10.41
N ASP A 159 22.45 1.88 -11.07
CA ASP A 159 22.02 2.11 -12.44
C ASP A 159 21.11 3.35 -12.46
N PRO A 160 21.56 4.47 -13.10
CA PRO A 160 20.74 5.66 -13.21
C PRO A 160 19.44 5.41 -13.99
N ASP A 161 19.37 4.31 -14.77
CA ASP A 161 18.15 3.89 -15.47
C ASP A 161 17.21 3.10 -14.55
N MET A 162 17.70 2.54 -13.45
CA MET A 162 16.86 1.96 -12.39
C MET A 162 16.43 3.03 -11.37
N ASN A 163 17.23 4.09 -11.20
CA ASN A 163 16.85 5.32 -10.50
C ASN A 163 16.23 6.39 -11.44
N ALA A 164 16.55 6.36 -12.72
CA ALA A 164 15.77 6.87 -13.81
C ALA A 164 14.88 5.69 -14.23
N ALA A 165 13.56 5.85 -14.18
CA ALA A 165 12.65 4.81 -14.67
C ALA A 165 13.31 4.07 -15.82
N ALA A 166 13.53 2.77 -15.66
CA ALA A 166 14.13 1.96 -16.72
C ALA A 166 13.48 2.39 -18.03
N PRO A 167 14.24 2.53 -19.14
CA PRO A 167 13.61 2.73 -20.42
C PRO A 167 12.66 1.56 -20.52
N VAL A 168 11.37 1.86 -20.45
CA VAL A 168 10.31 0.86 -20.52
C VAL A 168 10.64 0.09 -21.77
N ARG A 169 11.24 -1.10 -21.65
CA ARG A 169 11.01 -2.10 -22.70
C ARG A 169 9.51 -2.08 -22.79
N ALA A 170 9.00 -1.67 -23.97
CA ALA A 170 7.58 -1.68 -24.20
C ALA A 170 7.12 -3.10 -23.90
N GLU A 171 6.85 -3.37 -22.63
CA GLU A 171 6.25 -4.63 -22.23
C GLU A 171 4.94 -4.63 -22.99
N GLU A 172 4.75 -5.66 -23.79
CA GLU A 172 3.54 -5.83 -24.56
C GLU A 172 2.36 -5.65 -23.61
N TRP A 173 1.46 -4.70 -23.93
CA TRP A 173 0.30 -4.40 -23.10
C TRP A 173 -0.43 -5.69 -22.75
N LYS A 174 -0.55 -5.98 -21.49
CA LYS A 174 -1.11 -7.22 -21.00
C LYS A 174 -2.00 -6.96 -19.79
N VAL A 175 -3.23 -7.42 -19.85
CA VAL A 175 -4.16 -7.42 -18.73
C VAL A 175 -4.50 -8.86 -18.37
N THR A 176 -4.33 -9.23 -17.11
CA THR A 176 -4.62 -10.57 -16.60
C THR A 176 -5.69 -10.53 -15.54
N TYR A 177 -6.36 -11.64 -15.26
CA TYR A 177 -7.44 -11.68 -14.29
C TYR A 177 -6.98 -11.38 -12.85
N ASP A 178 -5.90 -12.02 -12.42
CA ASP A 178 -5.34 -11.88 -11.06
C ASP A 178 -4.36 -10.69 -10.96
N GLY A 179 -4.06 -10.05 -12.09
CA GLY A 179 -3.16 -8.91 -12.19
C GLY A 179 -3.84 -7.59 -11.81
N GLY A 180 -2.99 -6.65 -11.36
CA GLY A 180 -3.35 -5.25 -11.22
C GLY A 180 -2.75 -4.41 -12.34
N PHE A 181 -2.35 -3.19 -11.99
CA PHE A 181 -1.54 -2.36 -12.88
C PHE A 181 -0.05 -2.71 -12.80
N TRP A 182 0.40 -3.25 -11.67
CA TRP A 182 1.82 -3.54 -11.37
C TRP A 182 2.22 -5.01 -11.53
N ARG A 183 1.27 -5.91 -11.77
CA ARG A 183 1.54 -7.35 -11.92
C ARG A 183 0.78 -7.89 -13.11
N ASN A 184 1.52 -8.52 -14.02
CA ASN A 184 0.98 -9.09 -15.26
C ASN A 184 1.21 -10.61 -15.35
N GLU A 185 1.21 -11.30 -14.21
CA GLU A 185 1.34 -12.75 -14.16
C GLU A 185 0.06 -13.44 -14.64
N GLY A 186 0.18 -14.57 -15.31
CA GLY A 186 -0.94 -15.34 -15.84
C GLY A 186 -1.19 -15.15 -17.34
N ASN A 187 -2.34 -15.61 -17.82
CA ASN A 187 -2.71 -15.53 -19.22
C ASN A 187 -3.30 -14.16 -19.56
N ALA A 188 -2.85 -13.59 -20.70
CA ALA A 188 -3.40 -12.33 -21.20
C ALA A 188 -4.90 -12.48 -21.52
N GLY A 189 -5.71 -11.53 -21.07
CA GLY A 189 -7.09 -11.39 -21.49
C GLY A 189 -7.21 -10.88 -22.93
N ILE A 190 -8.31 -11.24 -23.59
CA ILE A 190 -8.65 -10.70 -24.91
C ILE A 190 -9.30 -9.34 -24.71
N GLU A 191 -8.69 -8.28 -25.22
CA GLU A 191 -9.21 -6.93 -25.13
C GLU A 191 -10.41 -6.73 -26.06
N ILE A 192 -11.47 -6.15 -25.53
CA ILE A 192 -12.64 -5.68 -26.27
C ILE A 192 -12.73 -4.17 -26.03
N PRO A 193 -12.42 -3.33 -27.05
CA PRO A 193 -12.53 -1.88 -26.93
C PRO A 193 -13.98 -1.48 -26.74
N ILE A 194 -14.25 -0.70 -25.69
CA ILE A 194 -15.59 -0.13 -25.39
C ILE A 194 -15.63 1.35 -25.73
N GLN A 195 -14.59 2.09 -25.38
CA GLN A 195 -14.37 3.49 -25.70
C GLN A 195 -15.60 4.39 -25.42
N LYS A 196 -16.23 4.20 -24.26
CA LYS A 196 -17.47 4.87 -23.90
C LYS A 196 -17.28 5.86 -22.77
N SER A 197 -17.56 7.14 -23.05
CA SER A 197 -17.64 8.20 -22.06
C SER A 197 -19.07 8.42 -21.60
N PHE A 198 -19.25 8.76 -20.32
CA PHE A 198 -20.54 9.08 -19.72
C PHE A 198 -20.35 10.00 -18.50
N CYS A 199 -21.44 10.62 -18.04
CA CYS A 199 -21.47 11.34 -16.78
C CYS A 199 -22.20 10.53 -15.72
N TRP A 200 -21.64 10.48 -14.51
CA TRP A 200 -22.28 9.92 -13.34
C TRP A 200 -22.35 10.97 -12.24
N GLY A 201 -23.51 11.62 -12.12
CA GLY A 201 -23.61 12.89 -11.41
C GLY A 201 -22.85 14.00 -12.14
N GLU A 202 -21.97 14.68 -11.44
CA GLU A 202 -21.08 15.72 -12.00
C GLU A 202 -19.75 15.16 -12.50
N GLU A 203 -19.47 13.89 -12.25
CA GLU A 203 -18.22 13.23 -12.59
C GLU A 203 -18.25 12.73 -14.03
N LYS A 204 -17.13 12.90 -14.74
CA LYS A 204 -16.91 12.36 -16.08
C LYS A 204 -16.15 11.06 -15.99
N TRP A 205 -16.69 10.04 -16.63
CA TRP A 205 -16.16 8.69 -16.65
C TRP A 205 -15.94 8.18 -18.06
N TYR A 206 -14.96 7.30 -18.21
CA TYR A 206 -14.64 6.63 -19.44
C TYR A 206 -14.36 5.15 -19.17
N ILE A 207 -14.96 4.27 -19.95
CA ILE A 207 -14.65 2.84 -19.98
C ILE A 207 -13.91 2.58 -21.29
N PRO A 208 -12.56 2.44 -21.26
CA PRO A 208 -11.77 2.20 -22.47
C PRO A 208 -11.99 0.81 -23.03
N ALA A 209 -11.88 -0.21 -22.21
CA ALA A 209 -11.91 -1.61 -22.62
C ALA A 209 -12.45 -2.53 -21.54
N VAL A 210 -12.79 -3.73 -21.99
CA VAL A 210 -13.13 -4.91 -21.18
C VAL A 210 -12.25 -6.06 -21.66
N TYR A 211 -11.77 -6.89 -20.75
CA TYR A 211 -10.89 -8.01 -21.05
C TYR A 211 -11.55 -9.32 -20.69
N ILE A 212 -11.60 -10.26 -21.66
CA ILE A 212 -12.02 -11.63 -21.42
C ILE A 212 -10.80 -12.42 -20.96
N CYS A 213 -10.76 -12.80 -19.70
CA CYS A 213 -9.69 -13.59 -19.12
C CYS A 213 -10.15 -15.03 -18.85
N ASP A 214 -9.21 -15.90 -18.50
CA ASP A 214 -9.46 -17.31 -18.20
C ASP A 214 -10.45 -17.51 -17.01
N LYS A 215 -10.33 -16.71 -15.95
CA LYS A 215 -11.11 -16.82 -14.72
C LYS A 215 -12.32 -15.88 -14.64
N GLY A 216 -12.38 -14.88 -15.53
CA GLY A 216 -13.40 -13.84 -15.43
C GLY A 216 -13.24 -12.71 -16.42
N LEU A 217 -14.00 -11.67 -16.19
CA LEU A 217 -13.99 -10.42 -16.92
C LEU A 217 -13.19 -9.37 -16.15
N VAL A 218 -12.34 -8.61 -16.82
CA VAL A 218 -11.67 -7.44 -16.24
C VAL A 218 -12.19 -6.19 -16.94
N ILE A 219 -12.50 -5.14 -16.18
CA ILE A 219 -13.00 -3.87 -16.70
C ILE A 219 -12.12 -2.75 -16.16
N ASP A 220 -11.65 -1.90 -17.06
CA ASP A 220 -10.97 -0.66 -16.70
C ASP A 220 -11.95 0.52 -16.72
N TYR A 221 -11.93 1.30 -15.66
CA TYR A 221 -12.71 2.51 -15.47
C TYR A 221 -11.76 3.69 -15.29
N CYS A 222 -12.02 4.78 -15.99
CA CYS A 222 -11.23 6.01 -15.89
C CYS A 222 -12.15 7.16 -15.47
N LYS A 223 -11.90 7.76 -14.31
CA LYS A 223 -12.55 8.98 -13.84
C LYS A 223 -11.68 10.16 -14.21
N GLN A 224 -12.26 11.15 -14.90
CA GLN A 224 -11.59 12.41 -15.21
C GLN A 224 -11.81 13.42 -14.10
N ALA A 225 -10.76 14.18 -13.75
CA ALA A 225 -10.84 15.34 -12.87
C ALA A 225 -10.21 16.57 -13.51
N ASP A 226 -10.66 17.75 -13.09
CA ASP A 226 -10.10 19.03 -13.53
C ASP A 226 -8.74 19.27 -12.85
N PRO A 227 -7.66 19.48 -13.62
CA PRO A 227 -6.34 19.79 -13.06
C PRO A 227 -6.35 20.98 -12.10
N VAL A 228 -7.18 21.99 -12.35
CA VAL A 228 -7.30 23.17 -11.47
C VAL A 228 -7.80 22.77 -10.08
N GLN A 229 -8.79 21.89 -10.02
CA GLN A 229 -9.32 21.37 -8.75
C GLN A 229 -8.29 20.49 -8.04
N VAL A 230 -7.56 19.63 -8.79
CA VAL A 230 -6.50 18.78 -8.24
C VAL A 230 -5.38 19.64 -7.66
N LYS A 231 -4.92 20.65 -8.40
CA LYS A 231 -3.89 21.56 -7.89
C LYS A 231 -4.35 22.32 -6.66
N ALA A 232 -5.54 22.87 -6.66
CA ALA A 232 -6.09 23.59 -5.51
C ALA A 232 -6.21 22.67 -4.27
N PHE A 233 -6.52 21.40 -4.46
CA PHE A 233 -6.55 20.41 -3.39
C PHE A 233 -5.14 20.11 -2.84
N ILE A 234 -4.16 19.89 -3.72
CA ILE A 234 -2.75 19.66 -3.35
C ILE A 234 -2.22 20.86 -2.56
N ASP A 235 -2.44 22.07 -3.07
CA ASP A 235 -1.98 23.32 -2.44
C ASP A 235 -2.69 23.56 -1.08
N LYS A 236 -3.99 23.25 -0.97
CA LYS A 236 -4.76 23.40 0.27
C LYS A 236 -4.23 22.56 1.39
N TRP A 237 -3.84 21.33 1.09
CA TRP A 237 -3.39 20.34 2.08
C TRP A 237 -1.87 20.23 2.16
N ASP A 238 -1.13 21.04 1.37
CA ASP A 238 0.35 21.04 1.33
C ASP A 238 0.94 19.64 1.09
N LEU A 239 0.31 18.87 0.18
CA LEU A 239 0.62 17.45 -0.03
C LEU A 239 1.97 17.20 -0.71
N LEU A 240 2.62 18.21 -1.28
CA LEU A 240 3.94 18.10 -1.90
C LEU A 240 5.09 18.40 -0.93
N ASN A 241 4.77 18.80 0.29
CA ASN A 241 5.77 19.10 1.31
C ASN A 241 6.01 17.86 2.17
N GLU A 242 7.10 17.16 1.90
CA GLU A 242 7.50 15.93 2.58
C GLU A 242 7.65 16.08 4.11
N GLY A 243 7.84 17.31 4.61
CA GLY A 243 7.96 17.62 6.04
C GLY A 243 6.63 17.81 6.78
N ASN A 244 5.48 17.79 6.11
CA ASN A 244 4.18 18.19 6.70
C ASN A 244 3.15 17.03 6.77
N ASN A 245 3.59 15.80 6.91
CA ASN A 245 2.72 14.62 6.87
C ASN A 245 1.97 14.32 8.19
N HIS A 246 1.81 15.30 9.09
CA HIS A 246 1.16 15.10 10.38
C HIS A 246 -0.30 15.57 10.37
N TYR A 247 -1.15 14.83 9.67
CA TYR A 247 -2.58 15.09 9.70
C TYR A 247 -3.23 14.33 10.86
N THR A 248 -4.15 15.01 11.59
CA THR A 248 -5.01 14.32 12.53
C THR A 248 -5.94 13.34 11.78
N LYS A 249 -6.53 12.39 12.49
CA LYS A 249 -7.48 11.45 11.91
C LYS A 249 -8.63 12.16 11.18
N GLU A 250 -9.16 13.22 11.76
CA GLU A 250 -10.23 14.05 11.17
C GLU A 250 -9.76 14.74 9.89
N GLN A 251 -8.51 15.21 9.87
CA GLN A 251 -7.92 15.80 8.67
C GLN A 251 -7.72 14.76 7.58
N GLN A 252 -7.25 13.55 7.91
CA GLN A 252 -7.11 12.44 6.96
C GLN A 252 -8.45 12.06 6.35
N GLU A 253 -9.50 11.89 7.16
CA GLU A 253 -10.86 11.63 6.69
C GLU A 253 -11.38 12.77 5.78
N GLN A 254 -11.01 14.02 6.07
CA GLN A 254 -11.39 15.17 5.26
C GLN A 254 -10.60 15.19 3.94
N ILE A 255 -9.29 14.92 3.96
CA ILE A 255 -8.46 14.79 2.76
C ILE A 255 -9.03 13.72 1.83
N GLU A 256 -9.32 12.53 2.33
CA GLU A 256 -9.93 11.46 1.55
C GLU A 256 -11.26 11.88 0.92
N ARG A 257 -12.12 12.56 1.68
CA ARG A 257 -13.45 13.01 1.22
C ARG A 257 -13.38 14.10 0.15
N GLU A 258 -12.43 15.02 0.29
CA GLU A 258 -12.27 16.16 -0.63
C GLU A 258 -11.42 15.83 -1.85
N HIS A 259 -10.74 14.69 -1.87
CA HIS A 259 -9.80 14.33 -2.92
C HIS A 259 -10.50 14.24 -4.28
N PRO A 260 -10.14 15.08 -5.28
CA PRO A 260 -10.87 15.14 -6.56
C PRO A 260 -10.83 13.83 -7.35
N LEU A 261 -9.78 13.02 -7.15
CA LEU A 261 -9.62 11.71 -7.78
C LEU A 261 -10.17 10.57 -6.91
N HIS A 262 -10.66 10.85 -5.69
CA HIS A 262 -11.28 9.82 -4.87
C HIS A 262 -12.45 9.16 -5.59
N THR A 263 -12.50 7.85 -5.52
CA THR A 263 -13.62 7.06 -6.05
C THR A 263 -14.08 6.06 -5.02
N SER A 264 -15.37 6.08 -4.75
CA SER A 264 -16.01 5.11 -3.87
C SER A 264 -17.21 4.51 -4.61
N PHE A 265 -16.95 3.57 -5.52
CA PHE A 265 -18.01 2.89 -6.25
C PHE A 265 -17.80 1.37 -6.29
N LYS A 266 -18.92 0.69 -6.46
CA LYS A 266 -18.96 -0.74 -6.75
C LYS A 266 -19.62 -0.96 -8.11
N GLY A 267 -18.88 -1.57 -9.03
CA GLY A 267 -19.43 -2.02 -10.31
C GLY A 267 -20.23 -3.31 -10.11
N ARG A 268 -21.50 -3.30 -10.51
CA ARG A 268 -22.27 -4.53 -10.66
C ARG A 268 -22.33 -4.89 -12.12
N VAL A 269 -21.77 -6.03 -12.47
CA VAL A 269 -21.67 -6.49 -13.85
C VAL A 269 -22.64 -7.63 -14.09
N THR A 270 -23.38 -7.51 -15.19
CA THR A 270 -24.28 -8.57 -15.67
C THR A 270 -23.89 -8.91 -17.09
N LEU A 271 -23.55 -10.17 -17.34
CA LEU A 271 -23.18 -10.72 -18.64
C LEU A 271 -24.26 -11.68 -19.11
N ASN A 272 -24.85 -11.45 -20.28
CA ASN A 272 -25.92 -12.28 -20.86
C ASN A 272 -27.06 -12.55 -19.87
N GLY A 273 -27.38 -11.58 -19.00
CA GLY A 273 -28.40 -11.71 -17.96
C GLY A 273 -27.92 -12.30 -16.62
N TYR A 274 -26.71 -12.84 -16.56
CA TYR A 274 -26.11 -13.40 -15.34
C TYR A 274 -25.27 -12.38 -14.59
N LYS A 275 -25.45 -12.29 -13.28
CA LYS A 275 -24.64 -11.42 -12.42
C LYS A 275 -23.28 -12.03 -12.17
N LEU A 276 -22.23 -11.29 -12.48
CA LEU A 276 -20.86 -11.67 -12.14
C LEU A 276 -20.52 -11.24 -10.71
N GLN A 277 -19.68 -12.03 -10.04
CA GLN A 277 -19.21 -11.72 -8.70
C GLN A 277 -17.95 -10.85 -8.82
N SER A 278 -17.96 -9.68 -8.18
CA SER A 278 -16.77 -8.86 -8.02
C SER A 278 -15.73 -9.60 -7.16
N ASP A 279 -14.49 -9.61 -7.61
CA ASP A 279 -13.38 -10.29 -6.94
C ASP A 279 -12.43 -9.26 -6.30
N HIS A 280 -11.56 -8.66 -7.09
CA HIS A 280 -10.62 -7.64 -6.61
C HIS A 280 -10.63 -6.40 -7.51
N SER A 281 -10.07 -5.32 -7.00
CA SER A 281 -9.84 -4.09 -7.78
C SER A 281 -8.59 -3.38 -7.28
N CYS A 282 -7.94 -2.68 -8.19
CA CYS A 282 -6.84 -1.76 -7.87
C CYS A 282 -7.06 -0.43 -8.56
N GLY A 283 -6.44 0.63 -8.05
CA GLY A 283 -6.54 1.97 -8.59
C GLY A 283 -5.20 2.65 -8.73
N LEU A 284 -5.08 3.54 -9.71
CA LEU A 284 -3.87 4.28 -10.01
C LEU A 284 -4.24 5.69 -10.46
N PRO A 285 -3.71 6.76 -9.84
CA PRO A 285 -3.94 8.13 -10.26
C PRO A 285 -2.97 8.55 -11.37
N TRP A 286 -3.43 9.43 -12.25
CA TRP A 286 -2.60 10.25 -13.12
C TRP A 286 -2.77 11.72 -12.75
N ILE A 287 -1.69 12.37 -12.36
CA ILE A 287 -1.67 13.79 -12.05
C ILE A 287 -0.81 14.51 -13.11
N PRO A 288 -1.34 15.50 -13.84
CA PRO A 288 -0.59 16.21 -14.87
C PRO A 288 0.57 17.03 -14.27
N GLU A 289 1.62 17.27 -15.06
CA GLU A 289 2.81 18.03 -14.62
C GLU A 289 2.48 19.41 -14.02
N SER A 290 1.47 20.06 -14.59
CA SER A 290 1.02 21.37 -14.10
C SER A 290 0.56 21.39 -12.64
N CYS A 291 0.28 20.22 -12.05
CA CYS A 291 -0.14 20.07 -10.66
C CYS A 291 0.96 19.57 -9.73
N LEU A 292 2.10 19.13 -10.26
CA LEU A 292 3.21 18.57 -9.50
C LEU A 292 4.36 19.57 -9.33
N ALA A 293 5.21 19.35 -8.34
CA ALA A 293 6.48 20.05 -8.24
C ALA A 293 7.48 19.53 -9.28
N ASP A 294 8.44 20.37 -9.66
CA ASP A 294 9.50 20.00 -10.60
C ASP A 294 10.29 18.80 -10.05
N GLY A 295 10.43 17.77 -10.88
CA GLY A 295 11.25 16.58 -10.56
C GLY A 295 10.51 15.41 -9.94
N LEU A 296 9.20 15.51 -9.64
CA LEU A 296 8.39 14.37 -9.22
C LEU A 296 8.22 13.37 -10.37
N ARG A 297 8.61 12.12 -10.12
CA ARG A 297 8.50 11.03 -11.11
C ARG A 297 7.07 10.48 -11.16
N ARG A 298 6.67 10.04 -12.33
CA ARG A 298 5.39 9.34 -12.56
C ARG A 298 5.62 7.85 -12.57
N GLU A 299 4.62 7.13 -12.12
CA GLU A 299 4.64 5.67 -12.22
C GLU A 299 4.59 5.24 -13.69
N THR A 300 5.48 4.32 -14.05
CA THR A 300 5.59 3.77 -15.42
C THR A 300 4.28 3.17 -15.90
N GLU A 301 3.57 2.48 -15.03
CA GLU A 301 2.28 1.87 -15.29
C GLU A 301 1.21 2.90 -15.64
N ALA A 302 1.22 4.05 -14.97
CA ALA A 302 0.31 5.14 -15.31
C ALA A 302 0.58 5.66 -16.72
N ILE A 303 1.84 5.83 -17.11
CA ILE A 303 2.25 6.25 -18.47
C ILE A 303 1.74 5.24 -19.50
N GLN A 304 1.97 3.94 -19.28
CA GLN A 304 1.52 2.88 -20.18
C GLN A 304 0.00 2.87 -20.40
N ILE A 305 -0.77 3.08 -19.32
CA ILE A 305 -2.24 3.13 -19.40
C ILE A 305 -2.68 4.36 -20.20
N MET A 306 -2.07 5.53 -19.93
CA MET A 306 -2.37 6.76 -20.63
C MET A 306 -2.11 6.63 -22.12
N GLU A 307 -0.98 6.05 -22.51
CA GLU A 307 -0.61 5.80 -23.91
C GLU A 307 -1.53 4.77 -24.56
N HIS A 308 -1.76 3.62 -23.90
CA HIS A 308 -2.57 2.54 -24.46
C HIS A 308 -4.01 2.98 -24.77
N TYR A 309 -4.62 3.72 -23.85
CA TYR A 309 -5.99 4.20 -24.03
C TYR A 309 -6.09 5.56 -24.72
N GLY A 310 -4.98 6.20 -25.02
CA GLY A 310 -4.95 7.52 -25.65
C GLY A 310 -5.62 8.60 -24.79
N LEU A 311 -5.42 8.53 -23.45
CA LEU A 311 -6.00 9.49 -22.52
C LEU A 311 -5.25 10.83 -22.60
N ASP A 312 -5.97 11.94 -22.40
CA ASP A 312 -5.39 13.29 -22.43
C ASP A 312 -4.50 13.50 -21.19
N VAL A 313 -3.19 13.54 -21.42
CA VAL A 313 -2.16 13.72 -20.38
C VAL A 313 -2.20 15.07 -19.66
N SER A 314 -2.90 16.07 -20.23
CA SER A 314 -3.09 17.38 -19.62
C SER A 314 -4.20 17.38 -18.55
N LEU A 315 -5.02 16.33 -18.50
CA LEU A 315 -6.09 16.15 -17.53
C LEU A 315 -5.64 15.22 -16.40
N ALA A 316 -6.31 15.29 -15.27
CA ALA A 316 -6.12 14.37 -14.18
C ALA A 316 -7.08 13.17 -14.31
N TRP A 317 -6.60 11.98 -14.01
CA TRP A 317 -7.35 10.75 -14.12
C TRP A 317 -7.16 9.86 -12.88
N TYR A 318 -8.22 9.15 -12.51
CA TYR A 318 -8.12 7.99 -11.65
C TYR A 318 -8.55 6.76 -12.45
N MET A 319 -7.62 5.85 -12.60
CA MET A 319 -7.83 4.61 -13.34
C MET A 319 -8.07 3.49 -12.34
N GLN A 320 -9.16 2.75 -12.51
CA GLN A 320 -9.50 1.60 -11.67
C GLN A 320 -9.69 0.38 -12.54
N ARG A 321 -8.98 -0.69 -12.23
CA ARG A 321 -9.14 -2.02 -12.83
C ARG A 321 -9.91 -2.91 -11.86
N SER A 322 -10.95 -3.57 -12.33
CA SER A 322 -11.79 -4.44 -11.50
C SER A 322 -12.03 -5.78 -12.17
N SER A 323 -11.87 -6.86 -11.41
CA SER A 323 -12.04 -8.24 -11.86
C SER A 323 -13.36 -8.82 -11.39
N TYR A 324 -14.03 -9.57 -12.27
CA TYR A 324 -15.33 -10.19 -12.03
C TYR A 324 -15.28 -11.65 -12.45
N ARG A 325 -15.56 -12.56 -11.52
CA ARG A 325 -15.47 -14.01 -11.74
C ARG A 325 -16.60 -14.54 -12.62
N TRP A 326 -16.30 -15.49 -13.52
CA TRP A 326 -17.29 -16.08 -14.42
C TRP A 326 -18.46 -16.77 -13.70
N GLY A 327 -18.23 -17.42 -12.55
CA GLY A 327 -19.25 -18.21 -11.89
C GLY A 327 -19.70 -19.41 -12.74
N GLU A 328 -21.00 -19.48 -13.03
CA GLU A 328 -21.59 -20.55 -13.86
C GLU A 328 -21.56 -20.23 -15.36
N VAL A 329 -21.06 -19.07 -15.75
CA VAL A 329 -21.05 -18.59 -17.15
C VAL A 329 -19.67 -18.71 -17.72
N ASN A 330 -19.55 -19.32 -18.89
CA ASN A 330 -18.32 -19.30 -19.70
C ASN A 330 -18.35 -18.06 -20.61
N GLY A 331 -17.41 -17.14 -20.43
CA GLY A 331 -17.37 -15.82 -21.06
C GLY A 331 -17.01 -15.76 -22.54
N LEU A 332 -17.11 -16.86 -23.29
CA LEU A 332 -16.66 -16.93 -24.69
C LEU A 332 -17.63 -16.28 -25.70
N ASP A 333 -18.89 -16.05 -25.35
CA ASP A 333 -19.89 -15.43 -26.25
C ASP A 333 -20.63 -14.31 -25.50
N ILE A 334 -20.12 -13.07 -25.66
CA ILE A 334 -20.72 -11.88 -25.07
C ILE A 334 -21.81 -11.33 -26.00
N GLN A 335 -23.05 -11.60 -25.67
CA GLN A 335 -24.22 -11.03 -26.37
C GLN A 335 -24.67 -9.71 -25.72
N SER A 336 -24.55 -9.59 -24.39
CA SER A 336 -24.87 -8.39 -23.67
C SER A 336 -24.00 -8.23 -22.43
N LEU A 337 -23.51 -7.02 -22.20
CA LEU A 337 -22.76 -6.62 -21.02
C LEU A 337 -23.43 -5.37 -20.42
N THR A 338 -23.86 -5.47 -19.18
CA THR A 338 -24.40 -4.34 -18.44
C THR A 338 -23.53 -4.06 -17.22
N VAL A 339 -23.05 -2.83 -17.12
CA VAL A 339 -22.32 -2.32 -15.96
C VAL A 339 -23.20 -1.31 -15.24
N ARG A 340 -23.50 -1.56 -13.97
CA ARG A 340 -24.20 -0.62 -13.10
C ARG A 340 -23.24 -0.15 -12.02
N MET A 341 -22.98 1.14 -11.97
CA MET A 341 -22.15 1.75 -10.93
C MET A 341 -23.05 2.15 -9.76
N GLU A 342 -22.66 1.75 -8.56
CA GLU A 342 -23.34 2.09 -7.31
C GLU A 342 -22.33 2.73 -6.36
N ARG A 343 -22.66 3.87 -5.75
CA ARG A 343 -21.80 4.46 -4.71
C ARG A 343 -21.72 3.52 -3.54
N GLN A 344 -20.52 3.33 -3.03
CA GLN A 344 -20.35 2.62 -1.76
C GLN A 344 -20.93 3.48 -0.63
N ARG A 345 -21.45 2.82 0.38
CA ARG A 345 -21.87 3.51 1.60
C ARG A 345 -20.63 3.91 2.37
N GLU A 346 -20.50 5.18 2.64
CA GLU A 346 -19.46 5.70 3.51
C GLU A 346 -19.93 5.65 4.96
N ASN A 347 -19.04 5.24 5.85
CA ASN A 347 -19.27 5.37 7.29
C ASN A 347 -18.91 6.80 7.67
N ILE A 348 -19.88 7.53 8.18
CA ILE A 348 -19.67 8.89 8.67
C ILE A 348 -19.73 8.83 10.19
N ALA A 349 -18.69 9.40 10.83
CA ALA A 349 -18.67 9.50 12.29
C ALA A 349 -19.93 10.25 12.78
N GLY A 350 -20.71 9.61 13.61
CA GLY A 350 -21.93 10.15 14.18
C GLY A 350 -21.73 10.62 15.62
N GLN A 351 -22.85 10.89 16.30
CA GLN A 351 -22.84 11.27 17.71
C GLN A 351 -22.45 10.07 18.58
N HIS A 352 -21.58 10.29 19.56
CA HIS A 352 -21.32 9.32 20.61
C HIS A 352 -22.52 9.30 21.58
N PHE A 353 -22.97 8.13 21.94
CA PHE A 353 -24.03 7.93 22.93
C PHE A 353 -23.73 6.74 23.84
N GLN A 354 -24.25 6.78 25.04
CA GLN A 354 -24.27 5.60 25.90
C GLN A 354 -25.47 4.74 25.54
N THR A 355 -25.31 3.42 25.66
CA THR A 355 -26.43 2.50 25.45
C THR A 355 -27.58 2.84 26.39
N PRO A 356 -28.79 3.13 25.88
CA PRO A 356 -29.91 3.49 26.73
C PRO A 356 -30.40 2.27 27.53
N THR A 357 -31.08 2.57 28.64
CA THR A 357 -31.79 1.54 29.42
C THR A 357 -32.95 0.97 28.59
N VAL A 358 -33.33 -0.26 28.85
CA VAL A 358 -34.47 -0.89 28.15
C VAL A 358 -35.74 -0.04 28.31
N GLY A 359 -36.30 0.40 27.19
CA GLY A 359 -37.49 1.27 27.14
C GLY A 359 -37.20 2.75 26.91
N GLU A 360 -35.95 3.16 26.96
CA GLU A 360 -35.53 4.52 26.56
C GLU A 360 -35.25 4.60 25.07
N SER A 361 -35.50 5.77 24.47
CA SER A 361 -35.19 6.04 23.07
C SER A 361 -34.13 7.14 22.96
N ILE A 362 -33.27 7.01 21.98
CA ILE A 362 -32.26 8.02 21.63
C ILE A 362 -32.62 8.61 20.28
N SER A 363 -32.59 9.94 20.20
CA SER A 363 -32.67 10.65 18.91
C SER A 363 -31.25 10.87 18.38
N LEU A 364 -30.95 10.29 17.21
CA LEU A 364 -29.68 10.48 16.52
C LEU A 364 -29.88 11.42 15.35
N THR A 365 -29.01 12.41 15.25
CA THR A 365 -29.02 13.35 14.13
C THR A 365 -28.00 12.91 13.09
N HIS A 366 -28.44 12.80 11.84
CA HIS A 366 -27.50 12.48 10.74
C HIS A 366 -26.51 13.62 10.56
N PRO A 367 -25.18 13.37 10.66
CA PRO A 367 -24.18 14.43 10.75
C PRO A 367 -24.12 15.34 9.52
N MET A 368 -24.44 14.82 8.34
CA MET A 368 -24.39 15.59 7.08
C MET A 368 -25.72 16.26 6.71
N THR A 369 -26.86 15.66 7.06
CA THR A 369 -28.18 16.16 6.63
C THR A 369 -28.97 16.84 7.73
N GLY A 370 -28.54 16.73 8.98
CA GLY A 370 -29.26 17.25 10.15
C GLY A 370 -30.63 16.58 10.40
N LYS A 371 -30.97 15.50 9.69
CA LYS A 371 -32.23 14.75 9.91
C LYS A 371 -32.11 13.87 11.14
N ILE A 372 -33.17 13.85 11.93
CA ILE A 372 -33.34 12.97 13.10
C ILE A 372 -33.95 11.63 12.65
#